data_9fa57a19c9706c71cd064d4cdc0d4300
#
_entry.id   9fa57a19c9706c71cd064d4cdc0d4300
#
_cell.length_a   1.000
_cell.length_b   1.000
_cell.length_c   1.000
_cell.angle_alpha   90.00
_cell.angle_beta   90.00
_cell.angle_gamma   90.00
#
_symmetry.space_group_name_H-M   'P 1'
#
loop_
_entity.id
_entity.type
_entity.pdbx_description
1 polymer ?
#
loop_
_entity_poly.entity_id
_entity_poly.type
_entity_poly.pdbx_seq_one_letter_code
_entity_poly.pdbx_strand_id
1 'polypeptide(L)'
;MRQPKQRISSQGLDLKDQVISINRVTKVVKGGKNMSFAALVVVGDEGGHVGFGTGKAREVPLAIKKAIEAAKKSLIRVPLIQHTVPHQLIGKFGAGRVLVKPASQGTGVIAGGAVRAVMQAVGVHDVRTKVLGSTNPHNVVRATFDALLRMKDPMELARLRGKQIEEI
;
A
#
# COMPACT_ATOMS: atom_id res chain seq x y z
N MET A 1 -8.49 -17.29 -8.58
CA MET A 1 -9.09 -16.22 -9.41
C MET A 1 -8.74 -14.88 -8.78
N ARG A 2 -8.14 -13.94 -9.53
CA ARG A 2 -7.92 -12.56 -9.06
C ARG A 2 -9.27 -11.83 -9.14
N GLN A 3 -9.78 -11.36 -8.02
CA GLN A 3 -10.97 -10.50 -8.03
C GLN A 3 -10.70 -9.26 -8.90
N PRO A 4 -11.68 -8.82 -9.70
CA PRO A 4 -11.53 -7.63 -10.51
C PRO A 4 -11.29 -6.44 -9.57
N LYS A 5 -10.22 -5.69 -9.81
CA LYS A 5 -9.91 -4.46 -9.08
C LYS A 5 -11.08 -3.48 -9.30
N GLN A 6 -11.91 -3.29 -8.30
CA GLN A 6 -12.85 -2.17 -8.30
C GLN A 6 -12.01 -0.89 -8.29
N ARG A 7 -12.01 -0.18 -9.41
CA ARG A 7 -11.39 1.14 -9.49
C ARG A 7 -12.27 2.11 -8.73
N ILE A 8 -11.75 2.64 -7.65
CA ILE A 8 -12.43 3.64 -6.84
C ILE A 8 -12.11 5.01 -7.44
N SER A 9 -13.14 5.83 -7.64
CA SER A 9 -12.95 7.22 -8.05
C SER A 9 -12.29 8.01 -6.92
N SER A 10 -11.28 8.80 -7.25
CA SER A 10 -10.63 9.71 -6.29
C SER A 10 -11.44 10.97 -5.99
N GLN A 11 -12.61 11.14 -6.62
CA GLN A 11 -13.47 12.33 -6.42
C GLN A 11 -14.14 12.28 -5.05
N GLY A 12 -13.96 13.34 -4.26
CA GLY A 12 -14.57 13.48 -2.93
C GLY A 12 -13.75 12.85 -1.78
N LEU A 13 -12.56 12.33 -2.04
CA LEU A 13 -11.65 11.83 -1.00
C LEU A 13 -10.57 12.86 -0.68
N ASP A 14 -10.37 13.13 0.62
CA ASP A 14 -9.24 13.95 1.09
C ASP A 14 -7.98 13.08 1.17
N LEU A 15 -7.23 13.08 0.07
CA LEU A 15 -6.10 12.19 -0.12
C LEU A 15 -4.80 12.87 0.29
N LYS A 16 -4.16 12.33 1.33
CA LYS A 16 -2.80 12.69 1.74
C LYS A 16 -1.78 11.87 0.96
N ASP A 17 -0.70 12.51 0.52
CA ASP A 17 0.39 11.84 -0.18
C ASP A 17 1.62 11.68 0.71
N GLN A 18 2.28 10.55 0.61
CA GLN A 18 3.52 10.26 1.31
C GLN A 18 4.56 9.68 0.35
N VAL A 19 5.71 10.34 0.28
CA VAL A 19 6.84 9.88 -0.55
C VAL A 19 7.62 8.83 0.22
N ILE A 20 7.74 7.63 -0.35
CA ILE A 20 8.50 6.51 0.23
C ILE A 20 9.97 6.57 -0.15
N SER A 21 10.26 6.77 -1.43
CA SER A 21 11.62 6.82 -1.93
C SER A 21 11.75 7.67 -3.20
N ILE A 22 12.87 8.36 -3.32
CA ILE A 22 13.28 9.09 -4.52
C ILE A 22 14.66 8.59 -4.89
N ASN A 23 14.80 8.05 -6.10
CA ASN A 23 16.06 7.53 -6.61
C ASN A 23 16.46 8.26 -7.88
N ARG A 24 17.73 8.70 -7.95
CA ARG A 24 18.31 9.17 -9.20
C ARG A 24 18.69 7.99 -10.08
N VAL A 25 18.13 7.92 -11.26
CA VAL A 25 18.36 6.85 -12.23
C VAL A 25 19.01 7.42 -13.48
N THR A 26 19.90 6.66 -14.08
CA THR A 26 20.68 7.10 -15.24
C THR A 26 20.55 6.08 -16.35
N LYS A 27 20.29 6.55 -17.58
CA LYS A 27 20.39 5.74 -18.80
C LYS A 27 21.61 6.18 -19.57
N VAL A 28 22.57 5.27 -19.75
CA VAL A 28 23.76 5.51 -20.56
C VAL A 28 23.40 5.25 -22.01
N VAL A 29 23.75 6.20 -22.89
CA VAL A 29 23.51 6.14 -24.34
C VAL A 29 24.82 6.50 -25.06
N LYS A 30 24.91 6.22 -26.38
CA LYS A 30 25.99 6.74 -27.22
C LYS A 30 25.95 8.28 -27.14
N GLY A 31 27.03 8.89 -26.68
CA GLY A 31 27.15 10.34 -26.52
C GLY A 31 26.86 10.90 -25.13
N GLY A 32 26.52 10.05 -24.10
CA GLY A 32 26.41 10.57 -22.73
C GLY A 32 25.50 9.79 -21.80
N LYS A 33 25.15 10.46 -20.68
CA LYS A 33 24.30 9.90 -19.60
C LYS A 33 23.05 10.73 -19.44
N ASN A 34 21.88 10.15 -19.67
CA ASN A 34 20.59 10.80 -19.40
C ASN A 34 20.15 10.50 -17.98
N MET A 35 20.14 11.52 -17.12
CA MET A 35 19.71 11.41 -15.74
C MET A 35 18.21 11.68 -15.60
N SER A 36 17.56 10.99 -14.66
CA SER A 36 16.16 11.20 -14.28
C SER A 36 15.97 10.83 -12.82
N PHE A 37 14.87 11.27 -12.23
CA PHE A 37 14.46 10.89 -10.87
C PHE A 37 13.26 9.96 -10.95
N ALA A 38 13.27 8.89 -10.15
CA ALA A 38 12.15 7.98 -9.96
C ALA A 38 11.61 8.15 -8.54
N ALA A 39 10.34 8.48 -8.42
CA ALA A 39 9.64 8.62 -7.14
C ALA A 39 8.67 7.46 -6.96
N LEU A 40 8.60 6.91 -5.74
CA LEU A 40 7.60 5.97 -5.27
C LEU A 40 6.76 6.68 -4.20
N VAL A 41 5.46 6.81 -4.46
CA VAL A 41 4.52 7.54 -3.61
C VAL A 41 3.35 6.66 -3.25
N VAL A 42 2.85 6.80 -2.04
CA VAL A 42 1.59 6.25 -1.55
C VAL A 42 0.63 7.41 -1.28
N VAL A 43 -0.63 7.20 -1.58
CA VAL A 43 -1.72 8.15 -1.37
C VAL A 43 -2.84 7.45 -0.62
N GLY A 44 -3.41 8.09 0.40
CA GLY A 44 -4.53 7.53 1.17
C GLY A 44 -5.34 8.59 1.90
N ASP A 45 -6.51 8.20 2.38
CA ASP A 45 -7.46 9.06 3.09
C ASP A 45 -7.55 8.78 4.59
N GLU A 46 -6.67 7.89 5.10
CA GLU A 46 -6.74 7.40 6.49
C GLU A 46 -8.11 6.78 6.86
N GLY A 47 -8.97 6.54 5.87
CA GLY A 47 -10.32 5.98 6.00
C GLY A 47 -10.49 4.61 5.30
N GLY A 48 -9.38 3.93 5.03
CA GLY A 48 -9.39 2.61 4.39
C GLY A 48 -9.10 2.65 2.88
N HIS A 49 -8.94 3.80 2.26
CA HIS A 49 -8.56 3.88 0.86
C HIS A 49 -7.08 4.18 0.72
N VAL A 50 -6.40 3.42 -0.10
CA VAL A 50 -4.97 3.60 -0.35
C VAL A 50 -4.61 3.25 -1.79
N GLY A 51 -3.67 3.99 -2.34
CA GLY A 51 -3.11 3.74 -3.66
C GLY A 51 -1.60 3.95 -3.65
N PHE A 52 -0.88 3.33 -4.56
CA PHE A 52 0.53 3.62 -4.77
C PHE A 52 0.81 3.89 -6.23
N GLY A 53 1.80 4.72 -6.48
CA GLY A 53 2.22 5.05 -7.83
C GLY A 53 3.71 5.26 -7.93
N THR A 54 4.22 5.07 -9.12
CA THR A 54 5.60 5.38 -9.48
C THR A 54 5.63 6.40 -10.59
N GLY A 55 6.45 7.43 -10.44
CA GLY A 55 6.65 8.46 -11.44
C GLY A 55 8.13 8.63 -11.79
N LYS A 56 8.41 8.95 -13.03
CA LYS A 56 9.76 9.24 -13.50
C LYS A 56 9.78 10.53 -14.31
N ALA A 57 10.70 11.44 -13.98
CA ALA A 57 10.90 12.71 -14.69
C ALA A 57 12.34 13.20 -14.56
N ARG A 58 12.70 14.24 -15.29
CA ARG A 58 14.01 14.91 -15.19
C ARG A 58 14.17 15.68 -13.88
N GLU A 59 13.05 16.17 -13.32
CA GLU A 59 12.98 16.93 -12.08
C GLU A 59 12.21 16.15 -11.02
N VAL A 60 12.60 16.33 -9.75
CA VAL A 60 11.97 15.65 -8.61
C VAL A 60 10.49 16.01 -8.45
N PRO A 61 10.08 17.32 -8.48
CA PRO A 61 8.66 17.68 -8.31
C PRO A 61 7.76 17.08 -9.40
N LEU A 62 8.24 17.04 -10.64
CA LEU A 62 7.50 16.44 -11.75
C LEU A 62 7.39 14.90 -11.62
N ALA A 63 8.43 14.24 -11.07
CA ALA A 63 8.38 12.81 -10.79
C ALA A 63 7.34 12.48 -9.71
N ILE A 64 7.28 13.30 -8.65
CA ILE A 64 6.30 13.16 -7.56
C ILE A 64 4.88 13.36 -8.08
N LYS A 65 4.61 14.46 -8.83
CA LYS A 65 3.28 14.71 -9.43
C LYS A 65 2.78 13.52 -10.26
N LYS A 66 3.63 12.98 -11.15
CA LYS A 66 3.31 11.78 -11.95
C LYS A 66 3.04 10.56 -11.08
N ALA A 67 3.79 10.38 -9.99
CA ALA A 67 3.58 9.27 -9.07
C ALA A 67 2.24 9.39 -8.34
N ILE A 68 1.85 10.59 -7.88
CA ILE A 68 0.57 10.88 -7.24
C ILE A 68 -0.59 10.57 -8.21
N GLU A 69 -0.52 11.05 -9.46
CA GLU A 69 -1.54 10.76 -10.47
C GLU A 69 -1.67 9.26 -10.75
N ALA A 70 -0.55 8.53 -10.81
CA ALA A 70 -0.55 7.09 -10.95
C ALA A 70 -1.15 6.38 -9.72
N ALA A 71 -0.87 6.87 -8.51
CA ALA A 71 -1.42 6.36 -7.26
C ALA A 71 -2.95 6.55 -7.19
N LYS A 72 -3.45 7.73 -7.55
CA LYS A 72 -4.90 8.01 -7.62
C LYS A 72 -5.67 7.09 -8.57
N LYS A 73 -5.02 6.58 -9.62
CA LYS A 73 -5.61 5.59 -10.55
C LYS A 73 -5.61 4.15 -10.02
N SER A 74 -4.86 3.87 -8.95
CA SER A 74 -4.68 2.53 -8.38
C SER A 74 -5.22 2.41 -6.96
N LEU A 75 -6.22 3.22 -6.59
CA LEU A 75 -6.85 3.18 -5.29
C LEU A 75 -7.55 1.85 -5.06
N ILE A 76 -7.39 1.31 -3.85
CA ILE A 76 -8.07 0.13 -3.33
C ILE A 76 -8.75 0.47 -2.01
N ARG A 77 -9.82 -0.27 -1.67
CA ARG A 77 -10.46 -0.22 -0.35
C ARG A 77 -9.98 -1.41 0.47
N VAL A 78 -9.61 -1.12 1.71
CA VAL A 78 -9.12 -2.11 2.68
C VAL A 78 -10.15 -2.21 3.80
N PRO A 79 -10.65 -3.40 4.15
CA PRO A 79 -11.51 -3.56 5.32
C PRO A 79 -10.68 -3.34 6.59
N LEU A 80 -11.15 -2.47 7.46
CA LEU A 80 -10.57 -2.20 8.77
C LEU A 80 -11.55 -2.62 9.85
N ILE A 81 -11.05 -3.16 10.95
CA ILE A 81 -11.83 -3.41 12.17
C ILE A 81 -11.32 -2.44 13.23
N GLN A 82 -12.16 -1.48 13.62
CA GLN A 82 -11.77 -0.39 14.52
C GLN A 82 -10.50 0.31 14.00
N HIS A 83 -9.32 0.03 14.58
CA HIS A 83 -8.05 0.66 14.25
C HIS A 83 -6.98 -0.32 13.76
N THR A 84 -7.37 -1.57 13.45
CA THR A 84 -6.46 -2.63 13.05
C THR A 84 -6.95 -3.42 11.83
N VAL A 85 -6.11 -4.34 11.36
CA VAL A 85 -6.44 -5.23 10.24
C VAL A 85 -7.26 -6.44 10.73
N PRO A 86 -8.17 -7.01 9.91
CA PRO A 86 -9.05 -8.09 10.31
C PRO A 86 -8.34 -9.37 10.74
N HIS A 87 -7.32 -9.78 10.01
CA HIS A 87 -6.61 -11.05 10.26
C HIS A 87 -5.18 -11.01 9.75
N GLN A 88 -4.40 -12.01 10.18
CA GLN A 88 -3.02 -12.17 9.75
C GLN A 88 -2.95 -12.63 8.29
N LEU A 89 -2.08 -11.99 7.50
CA LEU A 89 -1.77 -12.39 6.14
C LEU A 89 -0.30 -12.18 5.79
N ILE A 90 0.19 -12.99 4.84
CA ILE A 90 1.47 -12.78 4.18
C ILE A 90 1.21 -12.38 2.73
N GLY A 91 1.52 -11.14 2.40
CA GLY A 91 1.52 -10.66 1.03
C GLY A 91 2.83 -11.01 0.32
N LYS A 92 2.73 -11.28 -0.99
CA LYS A 92 3.88 -11.71 -1.81
C LYS A 92 3.90 -10.94 -3.13
N PHE A 93 5.08 -10.43 -3.47
CA PHE A 93 5.32 -9.86 -4.78
C PHE A 93 6.80 -10.03 -5.19
N GLY A 94 7.06 -10.79 -6.25
CA GLY A 94 8.43 -11.17 -6.61
C GLY A 94 9.15 -11.83 -5.43
N ALA A 95 10.34 -11.33 -5.08
CA ALA A 95 11.08 -11.76 -3.90
C ALA A 95 10.65 -11.08 -2.59
N GLY A 96 9.71 -10.11 -2.64
CA GLY A 96 9.18 -9.43 -1.47
C GLY A 96 8.11 -10.27 -0.77
N ARG A 97 8.22 -10.41 0.56
CA ARG A 97 7.23 -11.03 1.43
C ARG A 97 7.02 -10.15 2.64
N VAL A 98 5.77 -9.81 2.93
CA VAL A 98 5.41 -8.94 4.06
C VAL A 98 4.36 -9.65 4.89
N LEU A 99 4.68 -9.91 6.14
CA LEU A 99 3.75 -10.39 7.15
C LEU A 99 3.01 -9.18 7.74
N VAL A 100 1.69 -9.24 7.76
CA VAL A 100 0.81 -8.27 8.43
C VAL A 100 0.00 -9.02 9.48
N LYS A 101 0.01 -8.52 10.71
CA LYS A 101 -0.68 -9.12 11.86
C LYS A 101 -1.50 -8.06 12.59
N PRO A 102 -2.73 -8.34 13.01
CA PRO A 102 -3.47 -7.44 13.88
C PRO A 102 -2.74 -7.26 15.22
N ALA A 103 -2.97 -6.15 15.88
CA ALA A 103 -2.42 -5.84 17.17
C ALA A 103 -3.49 -5.25 18.09
N SER A 104 -3.29 -5.38 19.41
CA SER A 104 -4.16 -4.77 20.41
C SER A 104 -4.07 -3.25 20.37
N GLN A 105 -5.13 -2.59 20.77
CA GLN A 105 -5.19 -1.13 20.87
C GLN A 105 -4.02 -0.58 21.71
N GLY A 106 -3.41 0.49 21.25
CA GLY A 106 -2.26 1.13 21.89
C GLY A 106 -0.89 0.55 21.53
N THR A 107 -0.83 -0.49 20.68
CA THR A 107 0.46 -1.04 20.20
C THR A 107 1.16 -0.09 19.23
N GLY A 108 0.40 0.68 18.46
CA GLY A 108 0.91 1.52 17.40
C GLY A 108 1.33 0.76 16.14
N VAL A 109 1.85 1.48 15.16
CA VAL A 109 2.31 0.91 13.88
C VAL A 109 3.73 0.39 14.01
N ILE A 110 3.91 -0.92 14.17
CA ILE A 110 5.22 -1.59 14.19
C ILE A 110 5.51 -2.10 12.78
N ALA A 111 6.21 -1.30 11.99
CA ALA A 111 6.45 -1.58 10.57
C ALA A 111 7.78 -0.97 10.09
N GLY A 112 8.37 -1.58 9.07
CA GLY A 112 9.47 -0.99 8.30
C GLY A 112 8.99 0.21 7.49
N GLY A 113 9.88 1.17 7.16
CA GLY A 113 9.52 2.47 6.61
C GLY A 113 8.51 2.45 5.47
N ALA A 114 8.73 1.62 4.44
CA ALA A 114 7.81 1.52 3.30
C ALA A 114 6.44 0.92 3.68
N VAL A 115 6.41 -0.07 4.57
CA VAL A 115 5.15 -0.66 5.07
C VAL A 115 4.44 0.32 5.99
N ARG A 116 5.19 1.03 6.86
CA ARG A 116 4.64 2.05 7.76
C ARG A 116 3.90 3.14 6.99
N ALA A 117 4.50 3.65 5.93
CA ALA A 117 3.87 4.66 5.07
C ALA A 117 2.54 4.17 4.49
N VAL A 118 2.49 2.90 4.04
CA VAL A 118 1.24 2.31 3.53
C VAL A 118 0.19 2.17 4.64
N MET A 119 0.56 1.66 5.83
CA MET A 119 -0.39 1.46 6.93
C MET A 119 -0.95 2.78 7.47
N GLN A 120 -0.11 3.81 7.57
CA GLN A 120 -0.54 5.16 7.96
C GLN A 120 -1.50 5.75 6.93
N ALA A 121 -1.18 5.63 5.63
CA ALA A 121 -2.05 6.12 4.56
C ALA A 121 -3.41 5.40 4.50
N VAL A 122 -3.48 4.13 4.93
CA VAL A 122 -4.75 3.37 5.09
C VAL A 122 -5.55 3.85 6.30
N GLY A 123 -4.91 4.39 7.34
CA GLY A 123 -5.53 4.73 8.62
C GLY A 123 -5.48 3.61 9.66
N VAL A 124 -4.54 2.69 9.53
CA VAL A 124 -4.30 1.65 10.55
C VAL A 124 -3.43 2.23 11.65
N HIS A 125 -3.92 2.19 12.90
CA HIS A 125 -3.21 2.67 14.06
C HIS A 125 -2.46 1.57 14.82
N ASP A 126 -2.99 0.33 14.82
CA ASP A 126 -2.42 -0.77 15.58
C ASP A 126 -2.15 -1.97 14.67
N VAL A 127 -0.89 -2.22 14.36
CA VAL A 127 -0.48 -3.33 13.48
C VAL A 127 0.95 -3.74 13.72
N ARG A 128 1.22 -5.05 13.63
CA ARG A 128 2.57 -5.60 13.63
C ARG A 128 2.90 -6.14 12.25
N THR A 129 4.02 -5.72 11.70
CA THR A 129 4.45 -6.18 10.38
C THR A 129 5.91 -6.62 10.40
N LYS A 130 6.27 -7.51 9.47
CA LYS A 130 7.66 -7.90 9.24
C LYS A 130 7.91 -8.14 7.75
N VAL A 131 8.97 -7.55 7.23
CA VAL A 131 9.47 -7.87 5.90
C VAL A 131 10.33 -9.13 5.99
N LEU A 132 9.92 -10.20 5.30
CA LEU A 132 10.53 -11.53 5.35
C LEU A 132 11.41 -11.85 4.13
N GLY A 133 11.36 -11.02 3.10
CA GLY A 133 12.09 -11.22 1.84
C GLY A 133 12.87 -9.99 1.44
N SER A 134 12.80 -9.62 0.17
CA SER A 134 13.47 -8.45 -0.38
C SER A 134 13.06 -7.16 0.36
N THR A 135 14.05 -6.34 0.69
CA THR A 135 13.87 -5.02 1.30
C THR A 135 13.68 -3.89 0.27
N ASN A 136 13.73 -4.21 -1.03
CA ASN A 136 13.48 -3.22 -2.09
C ASN A 136 12.10 -2.57 -1.91
N PRO A 137 12.01 -1.22 -1.74
CA PRO A 137 10.76 -0.53 -1.46
C PRO A 137 9.63 -0.84 -2.46
N HIS A 138 9.95 -0.97 -3.75
CA HIS A 138 8.97 -1.33 -4.78
C HIS A 138 8.35 -2.71 -4.55
N ASN A 139 9.16 -3.71 -4.19
CA ASN A 139 8.67 -5.06 -3.90
C ASN A 139 7.89 -5.10 -2.60
N VAL A 140 8.38 -4.41 -1.57
CA VAL A 140 7.73 -4.32 -0.25
C VAL A 140 6.35 -3.69 -0.36
N VAL A 141 6.23 -2.52 -1.02
CA VAL A 141 4.93 -1.84 -1.21
C VAL A 141 3.96 -2.75 -1.96
N ARG A 142 4.37 -3.35 -3.08
CA ARG A 142 3.51 -4.25 -3.85
C ARG A 142 3.11 -5.51 -3.06
N ALA A 143 4.01 -6.08 -2.27
CA ALA A 143 3.69 -7.20 -1.39
C ALA A 143 2.70 -6.79 -0.28
N THR A 144 2.85 -5.59 0.28
CA THR A 144 1.88 -5.04 1.25
C THR A 144 0.50 -4.87 0.60
N PHE A 145 0.44 -4.31 -0.60
CA PHE A 145 -0.81 -4.18 -1.35
C PHE A 145 -1.45 -5.53 -1.70
N ASP A 146 -0.65 -6.56 -2.01
CA ASP A 146 -1.17 -7.93 -2.19
C ASP A 146 -1.80 -8.47 -0.91
N ALA A 147 -1.19 -8.23 0.27
CA ALA A 147 -1.78 -8.59 1.55
C ALA A 147 -3.11 -7.87 1.77
N LEU A 148 -3.14 -6.54 1.61
CA LEU A 148 -4.32 -5.71 1.82
C LEU A 148 -5.48 -6.08 0.89
N LEU A 149 -5.21 -6.36 -0.39
CA LEU A 149 -6.21 -6.80 -1.38
C LEU A 149 -6.82 -8.18 -1.08
N ARG A 150 -6.10 -9.01 -0.34
CA ARG A 150 -6.55 -10.36 0.04
C ARG A 150 -7.22 -10.40 1.40
N MET A 151 -7.23 -9.29 2.14
CA MET A 151 -7.96 -9.17 3.39
C MET A 151 -9.45 -9.26 3.12
N LYS A 152 -10.13 -10.05 3.94
CA LYS A 152 -11.57 -10.25 3.87
C LYS A 152 -12.24 -9.57 5.05
N ASP A 153 -13.36 -8.92 4.77
CA ASP A 153 -14.21 -8.35 5.80
C ASP A 153 -14.93 -9.48 6.54
N PRO A 154 -14.82 -9.59 7.88
CA PRO A 154 -15.56 -10.57 8.65
C PRO A 154 -17.07 -10.49 8.47
N MET A 155 -17.62 -9.28 8.31
CA MET A 155 -19.05 -9.10 8.06
C MET A 155 -19.49 -9.71 6.73
N GLU A 156 -18.69 -9.50 5.67
CA GLU A 156 -18.96 -10.10 4.36
C GLU A 156 -18.84 -11.63 4.42
N LEU A 157 -17.83 -12.15 5.14
CA LEU A 157 -17.66 -13.59 5.33
C LEU A 157 -18.82 -14.22 6.11
N ALA A 158 -19.30 -13.57 7.19
CA ALA A 158 -20.46 -14.00 7.97
C ALA A 158 -21.70 -14.12 7.08
N ARG A 159 -21.96 -13.08 6.30
CA ARG A 159 -23.08 -13.06 5.34
C ARG A 159 -22.99 -14.17 4.30
N LEU A 160 -21.81 -14.42 3.74
CA LEU A 160 -21.60 -15.47 2.73
C LEU A 160 -21.74 -16.88 3.30
N ARG A 161 -21.42 -17.06 4.58
CA ARG A 161 -21.53 -18.35 5.28
C ARG A 161 -22.88 -18.57 5.98
N GLY A 162 -23.74 -17.54 6.02
CA GLY A 162 -25.03 -17.58 6.76
C GLY A 162 -24.85 -17.78 8.27
N LYS A 163 -23.70 -17.28 8.84
CA LYS A 163 -23.35 -17.41 10.26
C LYS A 163 -23.27 -16.06 10.93
N GLN A 164 -23.37 -16.04 12.26
CA GLN A 164 -23.12 -14.84 13.04
C GLN A 164 -21.61 -14.54 13.11
N ILE A 165 -21.23 -13.27 13.32
CA ILE A 165 -19.82 -12.82 13.35
C ILE A 165 -19.04 -13.53 14.46
N GLU A 166 -19.71 -13.86 15.58
CA GLU A 166 -19.13 -14.52 16.75
C GLU A 166 -18.74 -16.00 16.49
N GLU A 167 -19.24 -16.58 15.40
CA GLU A 167 -18.98 -17.99 15.00
C GLU A 167 -17.90 -18.12 13.92
N ILE A 168 -17.25 -17.02 13.53
CA ILE A 168 -16.23 -16.98 12.48
C ILE A 168 -14.89 -16.56 13.04
#